data_4c1990ae11c8f68d977c92119d948fd3
#
_entry.id   4c1990ae11c8f68d977c92119d948fd3
#
_cell.length_a   1.000
_cell.length_b   1.000
_cell.length_c   1.000
_cell.angle_alpha   90.00
_cell.angle_beta   90.00
_cell.angle_gamma   90.00
#
_symmetry.space_group_name_H-M   'P 1'
#
loop_
_entity.id
_entity.type
_entity.pdbx_description
1 polymer ?
#
loop_
_entity_poly.entity_id
_entity_poly.type
_entity_poly.pdbx_seq_one_letter_code
_entity_poly.pdbx_strand_id
1 'polypeptide(L)'
;GSEMCIRDRIGSVSMNIRDFIKNNIVYLDGGMGTLLQKSGLQPGELPEHWNISHPEVIREIHKNYYDSGSNVVNTNTFGANTLKFSIDELDEIICHAVKNAEEARKASSGEQEKFIALDVGPTGKLLKPLGDLDFEDAVKIFAETIRLGVKYGVDLITIETMNDSYETKAAVLAAKENSGLPIIVTNAYGENGRLMTGANPAVMAAMLEGMGVDAIGANCSLGPKQLMDV
;
A
#
# COMPACT_ATOMS: atom_id res chain seq x y z
N GLY A 1 -12.41 -18.15 -15.61
CA GLY A 1 -11.07 -18.02 -15.11
C GLY A 1 -10.91 -17.55 -13.67
N SER A 2 -12.00 -17.39 -12.88
CA SER A 2 -11.94 -16.84 -11.51
C SER A 2 -11.53 -17.85 -10.41
N GLU A 3 -11.38 -19.11 -10.72
CA GLU A 3 -11.10 -20.15 -9.70
C GLU A 3 -9.61 -20.33 -9.37
N MET A 4 -8.70 -19.68 -10.09
CA MET A 4 -7.24 -19.93 -9.97
C MET A 4 -6.49 -18.93 -9.05
N CYS A 5 -7.18 -17.94 -8.46
CA CYS A 5 -6.59 -16.94 -7.58
C CYS A 5 -6.89 -17.15 -6.09
N ILE A 6 -7.66 -18.18 -5.71
CA ILE A 6 -7.95 -18.49 -4.31
C ILE A 6 -6.78 -19.30 -3.75
N ARG A 7 -6.16 -18.75 -2.72
CA ARG A 7 -4.99 -19.32 -2.02
C ARG A 7 -5.38 -20.58 -1.25
N ASP A 8 -4.86 -21.73 -1.66
CA ASP A 8 -4.84 -22.93 -0.82
C ASP A 8 -3.84 -22.73 0.33
N ARG A 9 -4.32 -22.19 1.45
CA ARG A 9 -3.56 -22.14 2.71
C ARG A 9 -3.59 -23.52 3.37
N ILE A 10 -2.75 -24.44 2.88
CA ILE A 10 -2.48 -25.69 3.59
C ILE A 10 -1.03 -25.65 4.09
N GLY A 11 -0.87 -25.47 5.40
CA GLY A 11 0.26 -26.02 6.15
C GLY A 11 1.51 -25.19 6.38
N SER A 12 1.41 -23.88 6.66
CA SER A 12 2.36 -23.20 7.55
C SER A 12 1.61 -22.09 8.28
N VAL A 13 1.73 -22.04 9.59
CA VAL A 13 1.29 -20.88 10.38
C VAL A 13 2.24 -19.74 10.00
N SER A 14 1.87 -18.95 9.00
CA SER A 14 2.65 -17.74 8.69
C SER A 14 2.59 -16.84 9.91
N MET A 15 3.76 -16.42 10.40
CA MET A 15 3.87 -15.48 11.50
C MET A 15 3.04 -14.23 11.16
N ASN A 16 2.22 -13.76 12.11
CA ASN A 16 1.49 -12.50 11.92
C ASN A 16 2.48 -11.34 12.08
N ILE A 17 2.44 -10.37 11.16
CA ILE A 17 3.35 -9.22 11.23
C ILE A 17 3.21 -8.44 12.54
N ARG A 18 2.02 -8.40 13.17
CA ARG A 18 1.83 -7.81 14.51
C ARG A 18 2.72 -8.46 15.58
N ASP A 19 2.92 -9.77 15.48
CA ASP A 19 3.78 -10.49 16.41
C ASP A 19 5.25 -10.34 16.02
N PHE A 20 5.54 -10.26 14.74
CA PHE A 20 6.90 -10.03 14.25
C PHE A 20 7.45 -8.65 14.64
N ILE A 21 6.66 -7.58 14.49
CA ILE A 21 7.05 -6.20 14.86
C ILE A 21 7.42 -6.04 16.34
N LYS A 22 6.81 -6.82 17.24
CA LYS A 22 7.08 -6.70 18.68
C LYS A 22 8.55 -6.88 19.06
N ASN A 23 9.28 -7.69 18.31
CA ASN A 23 10.65 -8.07 18.65
C ASN A 23 11.65 -7.87 17.50
N ASN A 24 11.22 -7.32 16.37
CA ASN A 24 12.04 -7.20 15.18
C ASN A 24 11.85 -5.82 14.52
N ILE A 25 12.90 -5.36 13.86
CA ILE A 25 12.79 -4.27 12.90
C ILE A 25 12.22 -4.85 11.60
N VAL A 26 11.22 -4.18 11.05
CA VAL A 26 10.61 -4.55 9.78
C VAL A 26 11.14 -3.64 8.69
N TYR A 27 11.77 -4.23 7.69
CA TYR A 27 12.25 -3.51 6.51
C TYR A 27 11.19 -3.55 5.41
N LEU A 28 10.69 -2.38 5.04
CA LEU A 28 9.82 -2.21 3.89
C LEU A 28 10.65 -2.17 2.60
N ASP A 29 9.98 -2.38 1.47
CA ASP A 29 10.56 -2.13 0.16
C ASP A 29 10.75 -0.64 -0.13
N GLY A 30 11.22 -0.32 -1.34
CA GLY A 30 11.43 1.04 -1.82
C GLY A 30 10.52 1.38 -3.01
N GLY A 31 10.86 2.49 -3.69
CA GLY A 31 10.03 3.04 -4.76
C GLY A 31 9.84 2.08 -5.95
N MET A 32 8.59 1.77 -6.27
CA MET A 32 8.20 1.00 -7.46
C MET A 32 8.28 1.86 -8.73
N GLY A 33 7.68 3.05 -8.71
CA GLY A 33 7.51 3.89 -9.91
C GLY A 33 8.80 4.23 -10.64
N THR A 34 9.89 4.54 -9.93
CA THR A 34 11.19 4.84 -10.53
C THR A 34 11.83 3.61 -11.19
N LEU A 35 11.58 2.41 -10.66
CA LEU A 35 12.07 1.17 -11.25
C LEU A 35 11.29 0.81 -12.51
N LEU A 36 9.97 1.02 -12.50
CA LEU A 36 9.13 0.84 -13.69
C LEU A 36 9.53 1.80 -14.81
N GLN A 37 9.78 3.07 -14.48
CA GLN A 37 10.29 4.04 -15.48
C GLN A 37 11.63 3.60 -16.09
N LYS A 38 12.55 3.09 -15.28
CA LYS A 38 13.82 2.51 -15.77
C LYS A 38 13.60 1.27 -16.63
N SER A 39 12.53 0.54 -16.40
CA SER A 39 12.14 -0.64 -17.17
C SER A 39 11.33 -0.31 -18.43
N GLY A 40 11.01 0.97 -18.67
CA GLY A 40 10.36 1.41 -19.90
C GLY A 40 8.96 1.98 -19.76
N LEU A 41 8.40 2.11 -18.53
CA LEU A 41 7.09 2.75 -18.31
C LEU A 41 7.12 4.17 -18.85
N GLN A 42 6.19 4.47 -19.77
CA GLN A 42 6.12 5.77 -20.43
C GLN A 42 5.31 6.79 -19.62
N PRO A 43 5.58 8.09 -19.79
CA PRO A 43 4.76 9.13 -19.21
C PRO A 43 3.29 8.99 -19.63
N GLY A 44 2.38 8.98 -18.66
CA GLY A 44 0.93 8.84 -18.89
C GLY A 44 0.41 7.40 -18.85
N GLU A 45 1.29 6.40 -18.86
CA GLU A 45 0.87 5.02 -18.57
C GLU A 45 0.54 4.83 -17.08
N LEU A 46 -0.45 3.99 -16.83
CA LEU A 46 -0.81 3.61 -15.46
C LEU A 46 0.06 2.42 -15.01
N PRO A 47 0.89 2.59 -13.98
CA PRO A 47 1.77 1.53 -13.50
C PRO A 47 1.03 0.24 -13.15
N GLU A 48 -0.21 0.35 -12.69
CA GLU A 48 -1.03 -0.76 -12.25
C GLU A 48 -1.35 -1.76 -13.37
N HIS A 49 -1.43 -1.31 -14.63
CA HIS A 49 -1.63 -2.19 -15.78
C HIS A 49 -0.42 -3.13 -16.02
N TRP A 50 0.76 -2.76 -15.55
CA TRP A 50 1.96 -3.60 -15.68
C TRP A 50 1.90 -4.88 -14.86
N ASN A 51 1.02 -4.95 -13.87
CA ASN A 51 0.74 -6.22 -13.18
C ASN A 51 0.27 -7.31 -14.14
N ILE A 52 -0.41 -6.93 -15.24
CA ILE A 52 -0.98 -7.81 -16.24
C ILE A 52 -0.07 -7.88 -17.48
N SER A 53 0.36 -6.72 -18.00
CA SER A 53 1.09 -6.63 -19.26
C SER A 53 2.58 -6.95 -19.16
N HIS A 54 3.22 -6.70 -18.01
CA HIS A 54 4.65 -6.91 -17.74
C HIS A 54 4.88 -7.59 -16.38
N PRO A 55 4.21 -8.73 -16.11
CA PRO A 55 4.26 -9.36 -14.79
C PRO A 55 5.67 -9.79 -14.38
N GLU A 56 6.51 -10.13 -15.35
CA GLU A 56 7.92 -10.50 -15.12
C GLU A 56 8.73 -9.35 -14.53
N VAL A 57 8.49 -8.11 -14.98
CA VAL A 57 9.16 -6.92 -14.45
C VAL A 57 8.75 -6.66 -13.01
N ILE A 58 7.43 -6.73 -12.73
CA ILE A 58 6.90 -6.55 -11.37
C ILE A 58 7.47 -7.62 -10.43
N ARG A 59 7.49 -8.88 -10.85
CA ARG A 59 8.06 -9.99 -10.06
C ARG A 59 9.54 -9.82 -9.79
N GLU A 60 10.29 -9.39 -10.78
CA GLU A 60 11.73 -9.13 -10.61
C GLU A 60 11.98 -8.01 -9.60
N ILE A 61 11.22 -6.92 -9.65
CA ILE A 61 11.34 -5.82 -8.69
C ILE A 61 11.06 -6.31 -7.27
N HIS A 62 9.94 -6.98 -7.04
CA HIS A 62 9.61 -7.52 -5.73
C HIS A 62 10.65 -8.53 -5.23
N LYS A 63 11.10 -9.43 -6.11
CA LYS A 63 12.15 -10.40 -5.78
C LYS A 63 13.44 -9.72 -5.35
N ASN A 64 13.88 -8.69 -6.07
CA ASN A 64 15.09 -7.95 -5.74
C ASN A 64 14.99 -7.24 -4.39
N TYR A 65 13.82 -6.73 -4.01
CA TYR A 65 13.59 -6.18 -2.68
C TYR A 65 13.69 -7.25 -1.60
N TYR A 66 13.05 -8.41 -1.77
CA TYR A 66 13.19 -9.52 -0.83
C TYR A 66 14.64 -10.01 -0.74
N ASP A 67 15.34 -10.17 -1.85
CA ASP A 67 16.74 -10.61 -1.87
C ASP A 67 17.68 -9.57 -1.22
N SER A 68 17.27 -8.30 -1.20
CA SER A 68 17.98 -7.22 -0.50
C SER A 68 17.67 -7.15 1.01
N GLY A 69 16.77 -7.99 1.51
CA GLY A 69 16.45 -8.09 2.93
C GLY A 69 15.12 -7.46 3.36
N SER A 70 14.30 -6.97 2.43
CA SER A 70 12.97 -6.45 2.78
C SER A 70 12.10 -7.56 3.37
N ASN A 71 11.41 -7.23 4.46
CA ASN A 71 10.38 -8.10 5.04
C ASN A 71 9.03 -7.90 4.36
N VAL A 72 8.73 -6.70 3.90
CA VAL A 72 7.46 -6.34 3.30
C VAL A 72 7.70 -5.80 1.89
N VAL A 73 6.96 -6.29 0.91
CA VAL A 73 6.81 -5.61 -0.38
C VAL A 73 5.38 -5.11 -0.52
N ASN A 74 5.26 -3.89 -1.03
CA ASN A 74 3.99 -3.30 -1.40
C ASN A 74 3.59 -3.77 -2.80
N THR A 75 2.36 -4.24 -2.98
CA THR A 75 1.83 -4.58 -4.30
C THR A 75 1.87 -3.36 -5.22
N ASN A 76 1.98 -3.56 -6.53
CA ASN A 76 1.94 -2.44 -7.49
C ASN A 76 0.49 -1.97 -7.69
N THR A 77 -0.11 -1.38 -6.63
CA THR A 77 -1.51 -0.97 -6.56
C THR A 77 -1.72 0.42 -5.98
N PHE A 78 -0.67 1.24 -5.90
CA PHE A 78 -0.69 2.58 -5.30
C PHE A 78 -1.85 3.46 -5.78
N GLY A 79 -2.12 3.50 -7.07
CA GLY A 79 -3.21 4.26 -7.66
C GLY A 79 -4.44 3.43 -8.03
N ALA A 80 -4.51 2.17 -7.61
CA ALA A 80 -5.59 1.26 -7.97
C ALA A 80 -6.87 1.56 -7.19
N ASN A 81 -7.77 2.32 -7.80
CA ASN A 81 -9.06 2.66 -7.21
C ASN A 81 -10.14 2.87 -8.28
N THR A 82 -11.40 2.91 -7.85
CA THR A 82 -12.58 3.02 -8.74
C THR A 82 -12.76 4.38 -9.42
N LEU A 83 -11.93 5.38 -9.13
CA LEU A 83 -11.90 6.63 -9.90
C LEU A 83 -11.10 6.50 -11.20
N LYS A 84 -10.22 5.48 -11.28
CA LYS A 84 -9.35 5.25 -12.44
C LYS A 84 -9.74 4.00 -13.22
N PHE A 85 -10.27 2.98 -12.54
CA PHE A 85 -10.55 1.67 -13.11
C PHE A 85 -12.01 1.27 -12.87
N SER A 86 -12.62 0.56 -13.80
CA SER A 86 -13.87 -0.14 -13.52
C SER A 86 -13.65 -1.22 -12.46
N ILE A 87 -14.72 -1.69 -11.83
CA ILE A 87 -14.60 -2.69 -10.77
C ILE A 87 -14.01 -4.01 -11.27
N ASP A 88 -14.32 -4.41 -12.52
CA ASP A 88 -13.80 -5.62 -13.12
C ASP A 88 -12.29 -5.49 -13.43
N GLU A 89 -11.85 -4.35 -13.96
CA GLU A 89 -10.43 -4.05 -14.16
C GLU A 89 -9.66 -3.99 -12.86
N LEU A 90 -10.25 -3.38 -11.83
CA LEU A 90 -9.64 -3.27 -10.50
C LEU A 90 -9.47 -4.67 -9.87
N ASP A 91 -10.46 -5.53 -10.00
CA ASP A 91 -10.38 -6.93 -9.54
C ASP A 91 -9.23 -7.68 -10.24
N GLU A 92 -9.12 -7.55 -11.56
CA GLU A 92 -8.05 -8.19 -12.35
C GLU A 92 -6.67 -7.64 -11.97
N ILE A 93 -6.53 -6.31 -11.87
CA ILE A 93 -5.28 -5.65 -11.48
C ILE A 93 -4.80 -6.12 -10.11
N ILE A 94 -5.67 -6.11 -9.09
CA ILE A 94 -5.29 -6.49 -7.73
C ILE A 94 -4.99 -7.99 -7.64
N CYS A 95 -5.77 -8.84 -8.32
CA CYS A 95 -5.48 -10.27 -8.45
C CYS A 95 -4.06 -10.51 -8.95
N HIS A 96 -3.69 -9.89 -10.08
CA HIS A 96 -2.36 -10.04 -10.68
C HIS A 96 -1.25 -9.41 -9.84
N ALA A 97 -1.50 -8.26 -9.18
CA ALA A 97 -0.54 -7.62 -8.30
C ALA A 97 -0.16 -8.52 -7.12
N VAL A 98 -1.14 -9.10 -6.44
CA VAL A 98 -0.89 -10.03 -5.33
C VAL A 98 -0.19 -11.29 -5.81
N LYS A 99 -0.63 -11.87 -6.95
CA LYS A 99 0.02 -13.04 -7.54
C LYS A 99 1.50 -12.78 -7.88
N ASN A 100 1.82 -11.64 -8.48
CA ASN A 100 3.20 -11.28 -8.79
C ASN A 100 4.06 -11.17 -7.53
N ALA A 101 3.55 -10.57 -6.46
CA ALA A 101 4.24 -10.50 -5.18
C ALA A 101 4.43 -11.88 -4.53
N GLU A 102 3.43 -12.77 -4.63
CA GLU A 102 3.53 -14.15 -4.13
C GLU A 102 4.57 -14.98 -4.90
N GLU A 103 4.60 -14.86 -6.23
CA GLU A 103 5.58 -15.55 -7.06
C GLU A 103 7.01 -15.04 -6.78
N ALA A 104 7.18 -13.73 -6.59
CA ALA A 104 8.44 -13.13 -6.18
C ALA A 104 8.90 -13.62 -4.80
N ARG A 105 7.98 -13.67 -3.82
CA ARG A 105 8.26 -14.20 -2.48
C ARG A 105 8.77 -15.63 -2.51
N LYS A 106 8.14 -16.50 -3.32
CA LYS A 106 8.55 -17.90 -3.49
C LYS A 106 9.90 -18.04 -4.21
N ALA A 107 10.19 -17.16 -5.16
CA ALA A 107 11.41 -17.19 -5.97
C ALA A 107 12.61 -16.52 -5.30
N SER A 108 12.41 -15.75 -4.24
CA SER A 108 13.46 -15.00 -3.55
C SER A 108 14.30 -15.91 -2.63
N SER A 109 15.59 -15.61 -2.51
CA SER A 109 16.58 -16.41 -1.78
C SER A 109 16.75 -16.04 -0.31
N GLY A 110 16.25 -14.88 0.11
CA GLY A 110 16.41 -14.41 1.51
C GLY A 110 15.65 -15.30 2.51
N GLU A 111 16.23 -15.49 3.70
CA GLU A 111 15.67 -16.32 4.77
C GLU A 111 14.77 -15.55 5.75
N GLN A 112 14.69 -14.23 5.63
CA GLN A 112 13.84 -13.40 6.49
C GLN A 112 12.36 -13.70 6.30
N GLU A 113 11.56 -13.40 7.33
CA GLU A 113 10.09 -13.40 7.21
C GLU A 113 9.65 -12.42 6.12
N LYS A 114 8.72 -12.83 5.27
CA LYS A 114 8.30 -12.10 4.09
C LYS A 114 6.79 -11.93 4.05
N PHE A 115 6.36 -10.69 3.94
CA PHE A 115 4.94 -10.27 3.93
C PHE A 115 4.63 -9.51 2.65
N ILE A 116 3.37 -9.57 2.24
CA ILE A 116 2.83 -8.84 1.10
C ILE A 116 1.82 -7.82 1.62
N ALA A 117 2.07 -6.55 1.39
CA ALA A 117 1.16 -5.46 1.72
C ALA A 117 0.31 -5.06 0.51
N LEU A 118 -0.97 -4.83 0.74
CA LEU A 118 -1.79 -4.08 -0.21
C LEU A 118 -1.36 -2.61 -0.14
N ASP A 119 -0.84 -2.10 -1.24
CA ASP A 119 -0.47 -0.68 -1.34
C ASP A 119 -1.67 0.18 -1.70
N VAL A 120 -1.98 1.16 -0.85
CA VAL A 120 -3.10 2.09 -1.00
C VAL A 120 -2.58 3.52 -0.91
N GLY A 121 -2.49 4.19 -2.05
CA GLY A 121 -2.15 5.60 -2.12
C GLY A 121 -3.39 6.52 -2.11
N PRO A 122 -3.17 7.85 -2.15
CA PRO A 122 -4.27 8.82 -2.22
C PRO A 122 -5.06 8.71 -3.52
N THR A 123 -6.32 9.09 -3.48
CA THR A 123 -7.23 9.07 -4.65
C THR A 123 -6.81 10.06 -5.74
N GLY A 124 -6.01 11.05 -5.39
CA GLY A 124 -5.68 12.19 -6.26
C GLY A 124 -6.77 13.26 -6.30
N LYS A 125 -7.80 13.14 -5.46
CA LYS A 125 -8.88 14.12 -5.30
C LYS A 125 -8.81 14.75 -3.91
N LEU A 126 -9.20 16.01 -3.82
CA LEU A 126 -9.41 16.67 -2.54
C LEU A 126 -10.84 16.43 -2.05
N LEU A 127 -10.95 16.14 -0.75
CA LEU A 127 -12.24 15.98 -0.11
C LEU A 127 -12.87 17.35 0.19
N LYS A 128 -14.20 17.41 0.26
CA LYS A 128 -14.93 18.59 0.69
C LYS A 128 -14.49 19.03 2.10
N PRO A 129 -14.42 20.33 2.39
CA PRO A 129 -14.82 21.45 1.55
C PRO A 129 -13.73 21.96 0.58
N LEU A 130 -12.52 21.39 0.57
CA LEU A 130 -11.40 21.87 -0.25
C LEU A 130 -11.48 21.38 -1.70
N GLY A 131 -12.17 20.27 -1.95
CA GLY A 131 -12.41 19.69 -3.27
C GLY A 131 -13.86 19.21 -3.42
N ASP A 132 -14.08 18.30 -4.36
CA ASP A 132 -15.41 17.85 -4.76
C ASP A 132 -15.80 16.48 -4.19
N LEU A 133 -14.85 15.70 -3.65
CA LEU A 133 -15.08 14.35 -3.17
C LEU A 133 -15.71 14.37 -1.76
N ASP A 134 -16.84 13.69 -1.59
CA ASP A 134 -17.45 13.49 -0.28
C ASP A 134 -16.65 12.47 0.54
N PHE A 135 -16.61 12.65 1.86
CA PHE A 135 -15.90 11.75 2.77
C PHE A 135 -16.41 10.30 2.65
N GLU A 136 -17.71 10.11 2.66
CA GLU A 136 -18.33 8.79 2.55
C GLU A 136 -18.06 8.11 1.21
N ASP A 137 -17.93 8.89 0.14
CA ASP A 137 -17.58 8.35 -1.17
C ASP A 137 -16.09 7.98 -1.23
N ALA A 138 -15.22 8.73 -0.57
CA ALA A 138 -13.82 8.35 -0.41
C ALA A 138 -13.70 7.03 0.37
N VAL A 139 -14.45 6.86 1.46
CA VAL A 139 -14.49 5.59 2.22
C VAL A 139 -14.89 4.41 1.32
N LYS A 140 -15.93 4.57 0.49
CA LYS A 140 -16.38 3.52 -0.45
C LYS A 140 -15.29 3.17 -1.47
N ILE A 141 -14.64 4.20 -2.05
CA ILE A 141 -13.56 4.01 -3.03
C ILE A 141 -12.42 3.17 -2.44
N PHE A 142 -11.94 3.52 -1.24
CA PHE A 142 -10.92 2.76 -0.56
C PHE A 142 -11.39 1.36 -0.16
N ALA A 143 -12.64 1.23 0.26
CA ALA A 143 -13.21 -0.06 0.67
C ALA A 143 -13.21 -1.09 -0.46
N GLU A 144 -13.48 -0.69 -1.71
CA GLU A 144 -13.44 -1.62 -2.84
C GLU A 144 -12.03 -2.20 -3.06
N THR A 145 -11.01 -1.34 -3.09
CA THR A 145 -9.61 -1.77 -3.21
C THR A 145 -9.20 -2.69 -2.07
N ILE A 146 -9.57 -2.34 -0.84
CA ILE A 146 -9.23 -3.11 0.36
C ILE A 146 -9.90 -4.49 0.36
N ARG A 147 -11.19 -4.57 0.01
CA ARG A 147 -11.91 -5.86 -0.09
C ARG A 147 -11.24 -6.80 -1.09
N LEU A 148 -10.79 -6.28 -2.21
CA LEU A 148 -10.07 -7.05 -3.22
C LEU A 148 -8.71 -7.53 -2.71
N GLY A 149 -7.94 -6.68 -2.05
CA GLY A 149 -6.68 -7.09 -1.42
C GLY A 149 -6.88 -8.22 -0.40
N VAL A 150 -7.89 -8.10 0.46
CA VAL A 150 -8.28 -9.15 1.43
C VAL A 150 -8.70 -10.42 0.71
N LYS A 151 -9.53 -10.32 -0.33
CA LYS A 151 -9.97 -11.44 -1.16
C LYS A 151 -8.79 -12.25 -1.72
N TYR A 152 -7.76 -11.57 -2.17
CA TYR A 152 -6.58 -12.20 -2.78
C TYR A 152 -5.47 -12.54 -1.77
N GLY A 153 -5.65 -12.24 -0.50
CA GLY A 153 -4.85 -12.79 0.59
C GLY A 153 -3.55 -12.04 0.88
N VAL A 154 -3.56 -10.72 0.81
CA VAL A 154 -2.46 -9.90 1.35
C VAL A 154 -2.30 -10.11 2.84
N ASP A 155 -1.11 -9.87 3.37
CA ASP A 155 -0.78 -10.10 4.78
C ASP A 155 -1.07 -8.85 5.64
N LEU A 156 -1.01 -7.66 5.05
CA LEU A 156 -1.29 -6.36 5.70
C LEU A 156 -1.72 -5.32 4.67
N ILE A 157 -2.11 -4.14 5.17
CA ILE A 157 -2.48 -2.98 4.36
C ILE A 157 -1.49 -1.86 4.66
N THR A 158 -0.87 -1.28 3.64
CA THR A 158 -0.10 -0.04 3.71
C THR A 158 -0.89 1.08 3.07
N ILE A 159 -1.27 2.08 3.86
CA ILE A 159 -1.87 3.32 3.39
C ILE A 159 -0.74 4.34 3.38
N GLU A 160 -0.21 4.67 2.20
CA GLU A 160 1.02 5.43 2.11
C GLU A 160 0.90 6.75 1.36
N THR A 161 1.85 7.65 1.62
CA THR A 161 2.01 8.92 0.89
C THR A 161 0.79 9.83 1.01
N MET A 162 0.03 9.68 2.09
CA MET A 162 -1.17 10.47 2.31
C MET A 162 -0.80 11.90 2.69
N ASN A 163 -1.37 12.88 1.98
CA ASN A 163 -1.07 14.31 2.14
C ASN A 163 -2.26 15.14 2.66
N ASP A 164 -3.36 14.48 2.97
CA ASP A 164 -4.57 15.06 3.57
C ASP A 164 -5.03 14.20 4.75
N SER A 165 -5.21 14.85 5.92
CA SER A 165 -5.65 14.17 7.14
C SER A 165 -7.05 13.58 7.01
N TYR A 166 -7.93 14.25 6.28
CA TYR A 166 -9.32 13.80 6.10
C TYR A 166 -9.41 12.59 5.17
N GLU A 167 -8.65 12.62 4.07
CA GLU A 167 -8.52 11.46 3.18
C GLU A 167 -7.84 10.27 3.88
N THR A 168 -6.78 10.52 4.66
CA THR A 168 -6.13 9.48 5.48
C THR A 168 -7.12 8.82 6.42
N LYS A 169 -7.98 9.61 7.08
CA LYS A 169 -9.04 9.10 7.95
C LYS A 169 -10.02 8.21 7.19
N ALA A 170 -10.44 8.61 5.99
CA ALA A 170 -11.34 7.83 5.15
C ALA A 170 -10.73 6.46 4.76
N ALA A 171 -9.46 6.44 4.37
CA ALA A 171 -8.75 5.22 4.00
C ALA A 171 -8.60 4.27 5.21
N VAL A 172 -8.23 4.80 6.38
CA VAL A 172 -8.12 4.00 7.61
C VAL A 172 -9.48 3.45 8.04
N LEU A 173 -10.55 4.25 7.97
CA LEU A 173 -11.91 3.80 8.28
C LEU A 173 -12.33 2.66 7.35
N ALA A 174 -12.11 2.82 6.04
CA ALA A 174 -12.38 1.77 5.08
C ALA A 174 -11.63 0.47 5.40
N ALA A 175 -10.35 0.56 5.79
CA ALA A 175 -9.55 -0.60 6.16
C ALA A 175 -10.07 -1.29 7.43
N LYS A 176 -10.44 -0.51 8.45
CA LYS A 176 -10.99 -1.04 9.72
C LYS A 176 -12.35 -1.72 9.54
N GLU A 177 -13.20 -1.17 8.69
CA GLU A 177 -14.55 -1.72 8.46
C GLU A 177 -14.54 -2.96 7.55
N ASN A 178 -13.53 -3.12 6.71
CA ASN A 178 -13.52 -4.18 5.69
C ASN A 178 -12.41 -5.23 5.90
N SER A 179 -11.57 -5.10 6.93
CA SER A 179 -10.54 -6.09 7.22
C SER A 179 -10.17 -6.15 8.71
N GLY A 180 -9.59 -7.29 9.12
CA GLY A 180 -8.89 -7.45 10.39
C GLY A 180 -7.36 -7.41 10.25
N LEU A 181 -6.84 -7.10 9.06
CA LEU A 181 -5.41 -7.09 8.77
C LEU A 181 -4.69 -5.95 9.50
N PRO A 182 -3.39 -6.10 9.75
CA PRO A 182 -2.55 -5.02 10.23
C PRO A 182 -2.54 -3.85 9.24
N ILE A 183 -2.52 -2.61 9.77
CA ILE A 183 -2.56 -1.38 8.99
C ILE A 183 -1.33 -0.54 9.33
N ILE A 184 -0.51 -0.24 8.34
CA ILE A 184 0.59 0.73 8.40
C ILE A 184 0.12 1.98 7.67
N VAL A 185 0.33 3.16 8.27
CA VAL A 185 -0.02 4.44 7.65
C VAL A 185 1.19 5.33 7.59
N THR A 186 1.51 5.87 6.42
CA THR A 186 2.54 6.89 6.25
C THR A 186 1.99 8.14 5.57
N ASN A 187 2.42 9.27 6.06
CA ASN A 187 2.03 10.57 5.54
C ASN A 187 3.20 11.27 4.84
N ALA A 188 2.90 12.05 3.80
CA ALA A 188 3.86 12.86 3.07
C ALA A 188 3.79 14.32 3.56
N TYR A 189 4.80 14.73 4.32
CA TYR A 189 4.89 16.08 4.86
C TYR A 189 5.72 16.98 3.93
N GLY A 190 5.30 18.24 3.78
CA GLY A 190 6.09 19.25 3.09
C GLY A 190 7.26 19.79 3.93
N GLU A 191 8.09 20.66 3.35
CA GLU A 191 9.24 21.29 4.02
C GLU A 191 8.85 22.09 5.28
N ASN A 192 7.61 22.52 5.38
CA ASN A 192 7.06 23.20 6.55
C ASN A 192 6.62 22.23 7.67
N GLY A 193 6.90 20.93 7.56
CA GLY A 193 6.49 19.90 8.49
C GLY A 193 4.98 19.66 8.55
N ARG A 194 4.23 19.97 7.49
CA ARG A 194 2.77 19.83 7.45
C ARG A 194 2.32 19.08 6.21
N LEU A 195 1.17 18.43 6.34
CA LEU A 195 0.44 17.91 5.19
C LEU A 195 -0.07 19.07 4.34
N MET A 196 -0.42 18.80 3.10
CA MET A 196 -0.97 19.78 2.16
C MET A 196 -2.18 20.52 2.76
N THR A 197 -3.01 19.85 3.54
CA THR A 197 -4.20 20.40 4.21
C THR A 197 -3.92 20.95 5.62
N GLY A 198 -2.65 21.02 6.03
CA GLY A 198 -2.21 21.78 7.21
C GLY A 198 -1.94 20.98 8.47
N ALA A 199 -2.33 19.71 8.56
CA ALA A 199 -2.07 18.89 9.73
C ALA A 199 -0.56 18.64 9.91
N ASN A 200 -0.09 18.69 11.16
CA ASN A 200 1.30 18.40 11.52
C ASN A 200 1.45 16.94 12.02
N PRO A 201 2.66 16.40 12.19
CA PRO A 201 2.88 15.03 12.62
C PRO A 201 2.22 14.67 13.95
N ALA A 202 2.19 15.58 14.92
CA ALA A 202 1.56 15.32 16.23
C ALA A 202 0.05 15.12 16.11
N VAL A 203 -0.61 15.91 15.25
CA VAL A 203 -2.05 15.75 14.95
C VAL A 203 -2.30 14.41 14.28
N MET A 204 -1.46 14.04 13.29
CA MET A 204 -1.61 12.77 12.59
C MET A 204 -1.34 11.59 13.52
N ALA A 205 -0.31 11.65 14.36
CA ALA A 205 -0.03 10.60 15.35
C ALA A 205 -1.21 10.40 16.30
N ALA A 206 -1.75 11.47 16.87
CA ALA A 206 -2.91 11.39 17.78
C ALA A 206 -4.14 10.80 17.10
N MET A 207 -4.44 11.21 15.86
CA MET A 207 -5.56 10.69 15.09
C MET A 207 -5.39 9.20 14.78
N LEU A 208 -4.25 8.81 14.25
CA LEU A 208 -3.98 7.44 13.79
C LEU A 208 -3.86 6.47 14.97
N GLU A 209 -3.24 6.89 16.07
CA GLU A 209 -3.22 6.13 17.32
C GLU A 209 -4.64 5.92 17.85
N GLY A 210 -5.46 6.98 17.89
CA GLY A 210 -6.86 6.90 18.29
C GLY A 210 -7.70 5.98 17.40
N MET A 211 -7.36 5.85 16.12
CA MET A 211 -7.98 4.93 15.18
C MET A 211 -7.44 3.49 15.29
N GLY A 212 -6.40 3.26 16.09
CA GLY A 212 -5.84 1.94 16.35
C GLY A 212 -5.16 1.31 15.15
N VAL A 213 -4.37 2.07 14.37
CA VAL A 213 -3.49 1.51 13.35
C VAL A 213 -2.27 0.85 14.00
N ASP A 214 -1.61 -0.07 13.29
CA ASP A 214 -0.52 -0.88 13.86
C ASP A 214 0.84 -0.17 13.78
N ALA A 215 1.04 0.71 12.80
CA ALA A 215 2.24 1.54 12.69
C ALA A 215 1.91 2.87 11.98
N ILE A 216 2.65 3.92 12.34
CA ILE A 216 2.56 5.24 11.75
C ILE A 216 3.93 5.75 11.35
N GLY A 217 4.00 6.57 10.30
CA GLY A 217 5.28 7.11 9.85
C GLY A 217 5.15 8.20 8.80
N ALA A 218 6.26 8.47 8.15
CA ALA A 218 6.38 9.43 7.06
C ALA A 218 7.16 8.80 5.90
N ASN A 219 6.79 9.16 4.67
CA ASN A 219 7.49 8.72 3.47
C ASN A 219 7.43 9.78 2.37
N CYS A 220 8.22 9.61 1.32
CA CYS A 220 8.26 10.51 0.15
C CYS A 220 8.56 11.98 0.49
N SER A 221 8.30 12.87 -0.45
CA SER A 221 8.40 14.34 -0.43
C SER A 221 9.71 14.95 0.10
N LEU A 222 10.29 14.44 1.19
CA LEU A 222 11.50 14.95 1.83
C LEU A 222 12.62 13.92 1.86
N GLY A 223 13.86 14.39 1.85
CA GLY A 223 15.03 13.54 2.06
C GLY A 223 15.18 13.12 3.53
N PRO A 224 16.04 12.10 3.82
CA PRO A 224 16.17 11.57 5.17
C PRO A 224 16.53 12.60 6.24
N LYS A 225 17.37 13.59 5.92
CA LYS A 225 17.74 14.66 6.86
C LYS A 225 16.55 15.55 7.23
N GLN A 226 15.71 15.89 6.25
CA GLN A 226 14.54 16.74 6.46
C GLN A 226 13.43 15.99 7.20
N LEU A 227 13.30 14.67 6.97
CA LEU A 227 12.36 13.82 7.70
C LEU A 227 12.72 13.64 9.19
N MET A 228 13.97 13.86 9.58
CA MET A 228 14.37 13.81 11.00
C MET A 228 13.75 14.94 11.84
N ASP A 229 13.30 16.02 11.20
CA ASP A 229 12.68 17.17 11.85
C ASP A 229 11.13 17.03 11.90
N VAL A 230 10.59 16.02 11.25
CA VAL A 230 9.16 15.66 11.20
C VAL A 230 8.81 14.63 12.28
#